data_17ddb2d454639cc92557c5062aa44088
#
_entry.id   17ddb2d454639cc92557c5062aa44088
#
_cell.length_a   1.000
_cell.length_b   1.000
_cell.length_c   1.000
_cell.angle_alpha   90.00
_cell.angle_beta   90.00
_cell.angle_gamma   90.00
#
_symmetry.space_group_name_H-M   'P 1'
#
loop_
_entity.id
_entity.type
_entity.pdbx_description
1 polymer ?
#
loop_
_entity_poly.entity_id
_entity_poly.type
_entity_poly.pdbx_seq_one_letter_code
_entity_poly.pdbx_strand_id
1 'polypeptide(L)'
;ANESAFGKIKLRQRVAVNMEGRSTASTMVGQAVAMPVAIAPTGLTGMQHADGEILAARAAKAFGIPFTLSTMSICSIEDVAQHAGEGFWFQLYVMKDRGFIERLIDRAKAANCGALVLTLDLQILGQRHKDIKNGLSAPPKLTLKNIANMMTKPRWCLGMLGTPRRQFGNIVGHVSGVADMGSLSSWTASQFDPALSWDDVQWIKNRWGGKLIIKAQLPLLGIAEEDAVCALLSNTFNPNEMISATPKIWRTDLTPRPAMAFSKMLMTFLI
;
A
#
# COMPACT_ATOMS: atom_id res chain seq x y z
N ALA A 1 18.50 2.66 -3.62
CA ALA A 1 17.95 3.79 -2.86
C ALA A 1 17.44 3.34 -1.49
N ASN A 2 16.56 2.33 -1.41
CA ASN A 2 15.95 1.92 -0.14
C ASN A 2 16.97 1.38 0.88
N GLU A 3 17.97 0.59 0.46
CA GLU A 3 19.04 0.10 1.34
C GLU A 3 19.93 1.22 1.83
N SER A 4 20.26 2.20 0.98
CA SER A 4 21.16 3.29 1.34
C SER A 4 20.59 4.22 2.41
N ALA A 5 19.26 4.33 2.51
CA ALA A 5 18.59 5.11 3.53
C ALA A 5 18.86 4.55 4.94
N PHE A 6 18.88 3.22 5.11
CA PHE A 6 19.20 2.59 6.39
C PHE A 6 20.62 2.90 6.84
N GLY A 7 21.58 3.00 5.91
CA GLY A 7 22.97 3.38 6.21
C GLY A 7 23.13 4.80 6.76
N LYS A 8 22.17 5.70 6.47
CA LYS A 8 22.16 7.08 6.98
C LYS A 8 21.64 7.16 8.42
N ILE A 9 20.84 6.19 8.86
CA ILE A 9 20.25 6.13 10.20
C ILE A 9 21.25 5.45 11.13
N LYS A 10 21.77 6.19 12.10
CA LYS A 10 22.73 5.68 13.09
C LYS A 10 22.06 5.52 14.44
N LEU A 11 22.26 4.36 15.07
CA LEU A 11 21.84 4.13 16.45
C LEU A 11 22.88 4.76 17.39
N ARG A 12 22.42 5.67 18.23
CA ARG A 12 23.26 6.23 19.31
C ARG A 12 22.97 5.47 20.60
N GLN A 13 23.90 4.65 21.01
CA GLN A 13 23.82 3.93 22.26
C GLN A 13 23.86 4.89 23.47
N ARG A 14 22.99 4.66 24.43
CA ARG A 14 23.03 5.31 25.74
C ARG A 14 23.19 4.24 26.81
N VAL A 15 24.11 4.45 27.72
CA VAL A 15 24.37 3.56 28.86
C VAL A 15 23.77 4.12 30.14
N ALA A 16 23.54 3.27 31.14
CA ALA A 16 23.00 3.63 32.44
C ALA A 16 21.65 4.38 32.38
N VAL A 17 20.80 4.02 31.44
CA VAL A 17 19.45 4.57 31.31
C VAL A 17 18.44 3.51 31.75
N ASN A 18 17.51 3.87 32.62
CA ASN A 18 16.44 2.99 33.02
C ASN A 18 15.59 2.62 31.78
N MET A 19 15.47 1.31 31.51
CA MET A 19 14.73 0.75 30.37
C MET A 19 13.37 0.18 30.78
N GLU A 20 13.01 0.24 32.05
CA GLU A 20 11.75 -0.25 32.58
C GLU A 20 10.55 0.47 31.95
N GLY A 21 9.49 -0.27 31.64
CA GLY A 21 8.27 0.30 31.07
C GLY A 21 8.38 0.80 29.61
N ARG A 22 9.48 0.57 28.90
CA ARG A 22 9.59 0.93 27.48
C ARG A 22 8.67 0.08 26.64
N SER A 23 7.97 0.72 25.71
CA SER A 23 7.03 0.08 24.78
C SER A 23 7.24 0.61 23.37
N THR A 24 6.94 -0.23 22.37
CA THR A 24 6.85 0.16 20.97
C THR A 24 5.43 0.59 20.59
N ALA A 25 4.47 0.45 21.50
CA ALA A 25 3.08 0.85 21.26
C ALA A 25 2.99 2.34 20.89
N SER A 26 2.18 2.63 19.88
CA SER A 26 2.07 3.97 19.31
C SER A 26 0.68 4.16 18.69
N THR A 27 0.49 5.28 18.02
CA THR A 27 -0.70 5.57 17.23
C THR A 27 -0.29 5.89 15.81
N MET A 28 -0.89 5.21 14.82
CA MET A 28 -0.72 5.47 13.39
C MET A 28 -2.06 5.83 12.78
N VAL A 29 -2.12 6.99 12.13
CA VAL A 29 -3.33 7.47 11.46
C VAL A 29 -4.57 7.38 12.38
N GLY A 30 -4.38 7.70 13.68
CA GLY A 30 -5.42 7.63 14.72
C GLY A 30 -5.85 6.21 15.11
N GLN A 31 -5.09 5.19 14.76
CA GLN A 31 -5.30 3.81 15.16
C GLN A 31 -4.19 3.39 16.13
N ALA A 32 -4.54 2.82 17.28
CA ALA A 32 -3.57 2.26 18.22
C ALA A 32 -2.86 1.06 17.58
N VAL A 33 -1.53 1.01 17.71
CA VAL A 33 -0.69 -0.03 17.12
C VAL A 33 0.36 -0.54 18.10
N ALA A 34 0.71 -1.81 18.01
CA ALA A 34 1.73 -2.43 18.85
C ALA A 34 3.14 -1.86 18.57
N MET A 35 3.38 -1.43 17.33
CA MET A 35 4.58 -0.71 16.90
C MET A 35 4.25 0.17 15.68
N PRO A 36 4.99 1.27 15.44
CA PRO A 36 4.70 2.19 14.34
C PRO A 36 5.16 1.64 12.97
N VAL A 37 4.60 0.50 12.57
CA VAL A 37 4.83 -0.20 11.30
C VAL A 37 3.49 -0.64 10.73
N ALA A 38 3.34 -0.59 9.40
CA ALA A 38 2.21 -1.14 8.68
C ALA A 38 2.69 -2.08 7.56
N ILE A 39 1.92 -3.11 7.24
CA ILE A 39 2.21 -3.95 6.07
C ILE A 39 1.82 -3.17 4.82
N ALA A 40 2.82 -2.96 3.94
CA ALA A 40 2.65 -2.24 2.69
C ALA A 40 1.72 -2.95 1.72
N PRO A 41 1.02 -2.22 0.82
CA PRO A 41 0.18 -2.82 -0.19
C PRO A 41 1.03 -3.61 -1.20
N THR A 42 0.74 -4.89 -1.32
CA THR A 42 1.41 -5.79 -2.26
C THR A 42 0.38 -6.40 -3.19
N GLY A 43 0.57 -6.17 -4.50
CA GLY A 43 -0.26 -6.81 -5.52
C GLY A 43 0.09 -8.28 -5.70
N LEU A 44 -0.88 -9.08 -6.16
CA LEU A 44 -0.68 -10.48 -6.55
C LEU A 44 -0.20 -11.42 -5.42
N THR A 45 -0.37 -11.06 -4.15
CA THR A 45 0.07 -11.89 -3.04
C THR A 45 -0.65 -13.25 -3.04
N GLY A 46 -1.94 -13.27 -3.36
CA GLY A 46 -2.73 -14.49 -3.51
C GLY A 46 -2.26 -15.43 -4.63
N MET A 47 -1.51 -14.92 -5.62
CA MET A 47 -0.87 -15.76 -6.63
C MET A 47 0.42 -16.40 -6.14
N GLN A 48 1.10 -15.77 -5.19
CA GLN A 48 2.32 -16.32 -4.59
C GLN A 48 2.00 -17.36 -3.53
N HIS A 49 0.92 -17.14 -2.79
CA HIS A 49 0.39 -18.07 -1.80
C HIS A 49 -1.13 -17.96 -1.80
N ALA A 50 -1.82 -19.11 -1.85
CA ALA A 50 -3.29 -19.13 -1.80
C ALA A 50 -3.81 -18.32 -0.59
N ASP A 51 -4.76 -17.43 -0.84
CA ASP A 51 -5.34 -16.53 0.16
C ASP A 51 -4.31 -15.63 0.89
N GLY A 52 -3.19 -15.32 0.24
CA GLY A 52 -2.04 -14.64 0.86
C GLY A 52 -2.39 -13.30 1.49
N GLU A 53 -3.27 -12.49 0.88
CA GLU A 53 -3.70 -11.20 1.45
C GLU A 53 -4.53 -11.40 2.73
N ILE A 54 -5.40 -12.41 2.77
CA ILE A 54 -6.20 -12.75 3.97
C ILE A 54 -5.27 -13.21 5.10
N LEU A 55 -4.30 -14.06 4.79
CA LEU A 55 -3.35 -14.57 5.78
C LEU A 55 -2.47 -13.44 6.33
N ALA A 56 -2.01 -12.53 5.46
CA ALA A 56 -1.22 -11.36 5.86
C ALA A 56 -2.05 -10.40 6.75
N ALA A 57 -3.31 -10.15 6.39
CA ALA A 57 -4.21 -9.32 7.17
C ALA A 57 -4.49 -9.92 8.57
N ARG A 58 -4.71 -11.23 8.64
CA ARG A 58 -4.89 -11.95 9.92
C ARG A 58 -3.64 -11.88 10.79
N ALA A 59 -2.46 -12.08 10.20
CA ALA A 59 -1.19 -11.99 10.91
C ALA A 59 -0.93 -10.57 11.44
N ALA A 60 -1.17 -9.55 10.61
CA ALA A 60 -1.06 -8.15 11.00
C ALA A 60 -1.99 -7.80 12.17
N LYS A 61 -3.26 -8.24 12.10
CA LYS A 61 -4.24 -8.04 13.16
C LYS A 61 -3.82 -8.73 14.46
N ALA A 62 -3.34 -9.97 14.38
CA ALA A 62 -2.87 -10.71 15.55
C ALA A 62 -1.65 -10.05 16.20
N PHE A 63 -0.77 -9.42 15.41
CA PHE A 63 0.38 -8.68 15.90
C PHE A 63 0.04 -7.26 16.38
N GLY A 64 -1.12 -6.73 16.01
CA GLY A 64 -1.57 -5.39 16.37
C GLY A 64 -0.97 -4.26 15.49
N ILE A 65 -0.75 -4.53 14.20
CA ILE A 65 -0.28 -3.52 13.22
C ILE A 65 -1.26 -3.42 12.04
N PRO A 66 -1.33 -2.28 11.33
CA PRO A 66 -2.17 -2.13 10.16
C PRO A 66 -1.70 -3.00 8.99
N PHE A 67 -2.67 -3.54 8.26
CA PHE A 67 -2.48 -4.19 6.96
C PHE A 67 -3.06 -3.30 5.86
N THR A 68 -2.37 -3.19 4.73
CA THR A 68 -2.87 -2.45 3.56
C THR A 68 -3.15 -3.40 2.41
N LEU A 69 -4.41 -3.47 1.99
CA LEU A 69 -4.83 -4.24 0.82
C LEU A 69 -4.60 -3.43 -0.46
N SER A 70 -4.01 -4.05 -1.48
CA SER A 70 -3.79 -3.39 -2.78
C SER A 70 -5.04 -3.45 -3.67
N THR A 71 -5.26 -2.44 -4.51
CA THR A 71 -6.21 -2.52 -5.64
C THR A 71 -5.94 -3.74 -6.51
N MET A 72 -4.65 -4.10 -6.70
CA MET A 72 -4.19 -5.22 -7.52
C MET A 72 -4.02 -6.51 -6.72
N SER A 73 -4.84 -6.72 -5.68
CA SER A 73 -4.86 -7.96 -4.90
C SER A 73 -5.71 -9.05 -5.58
N ILE A 74 -5.41 -10.30 -5.25
CA ILE A 74 -6.20 -11.46 -5.67
C ILE A 74 -7.44 -11.59 -4.79
N CYS A 75 -7.28 -11.46 -3.46
CA CYS A 75 -8.43 -11.37 -2.57
C CYS A 75 -9.11 -10.00 -2.71
N SER A 76 -10.42 -9.97 -2.74
CA SER A 76 -11.22 -8.74 -2.80
C SER A 76 -11.23 -8.00 -1.45
N ILE A 77 -11.74 -6.76 -1.46
CA ILE A 77 -12.00 -5.99 -0.24
C ILE A 77 -12.92 -6.77 0.69
N GLU A 78 -13.97 -7.36 0.13
CA GLU A 78 -14.97 -8.15 0.86
C GLU A 78 -14.38 -9.43 1.44
N ASP A 79 -13.53 -10.12 0.68
CA ASP A 79 -12.83 -11.31 1.16
C ASP A 79 -12.00 -11.02 2.40
N VAL A 80 -11.23 -9.93 2.38
CA VAL A 80 -10.39 -9.55 3.52
C VAL A 80 -11.25 -9.13 4.70
N ALA A 81 -12.31 -8.32 4.49
CA ALA A 81 -13.23 -7.91 5.54
C ALA A 81 -13.91 -9.12 6.20
N GLN A 82 -14.37 -10.09 5.41
CA GLN A 82 -15.03 -11.29 5.89
C GLN A 82 -14.12 -12.21 6.69
N HIS A 83 -12.86 -12.40 6.24
CA HIS A 83 -11.98 -13.43 6.80
C HIS A 83 -10.93 -12.92 7.78
N ALA A 84 -10.57 -11.64 7.72
CA ALA A 84 -9.60 -11.02 8.63
C ALA A 84 -10.24 -9.93 9.51
N GLY A 85 -11.43 -9.45 9.17
CA GLY A 85 -12.17 -8.41 9.88
C GLY A 85 -11.85 -7.02 9.36
N GLU A 86 -12.54 -6.04 9.96
CA GLU A 86 -12.53 -4.63 9.57
C GLU A 86 -11.27 -3.87 10.02
N GLY A 87 -11.15 -2.62 9.59
CA GLY A 87 -10.12 -1.68 10.06
C GLY A 87 -8.79 -1.75 9.31
N PHE A 88 -8.64 -2.65 8.33
CA PHE A 88 -7.47 -2.64 7.44
C PHE A 88 -7.51 -1.41 6.53
N TRP A 89 -6.38 -1.05 5.92
CA TRP A 89 -6.28 0.05 4.98
C TRP A 89 -6.44 -0.45 3.55
N PHE A 90 -7.04 0.36 2.69
CA PHE A 90 -7.17 0.03 1.27
C PHE A 90 -6.33 0.96 0.41
N GLN A 91 -5.46 0.41 -0.43
CA GLN A 91 -4.64 1.19 -1.35
C GLN A 91 -5.35 1.33 -2.70
N LEU A 92 -5.49 2.58 -3.14
CA LEU A 92 -6.17 2.98 -4.35
C LEU A 92 -5.16 3.52 -5.38
N TYR A 93 -5.24 3.01 -6.62
CA TYR A 93 -4.66 3.66 -7.79
C TYR A 93 -5.69 4.57 -8.43
N VAL A 94 -5.26 5.75 -8.90
CA VAL A 94 -6.12 6.62 -9.70
C VAL A 94 -6.10 6.13 -11.13
N MET A 95 -7.28 5.79 -11.64
CA MET A 95 -7.50 5.28 -12.99
C MET A 95 -8.38 6.25 -13.78
N LYS A 96 -8.36 6.17 -15.12
CA LYS A 96 -9.19 7.01 -16.00
C LYS A 96 -10.68 6.79 -15.77
N ASP A 97 -11.10 5.55 -15.53
CA ASP A 97 -12.51 5.24 -15.18
C ASP A 97 -12.82 5.74 -13.75
N ARG A 98 -13.30 6.98 -13.66
CA ARG A 98 -13.68 7.60 -12.38
C ARG A 98 -14.85 6.88 -11.71
N GLY A 99 -15.79 6.34 -12.49
CA GLY A 99 -16.91 5.55 -11.95
C GLY A 99 -16.42 4.26 -11.28
N PHE A 100 -15.38 3.63 -11.82
CA PHE A 100 -14.74 2.48 -11.17
C PHE A 100 -14.06 2.88 -9.85
N ILE A 101 -13.37 4.02 -9.83
CA ILE A 101 -12.77 4.57 -8.60
C ILE A 101 -13.82 4.81 -7.53
N GLU A 102 -14.95 5.42 -7.88
CA GLU A 102 -16.06 5.64 -6.94
C GLU A 102 -16.58 4.34 -6.35
N ARG A 103 -16.82 3.32 -7.19
CA ARG A 103 -17.25 1.99 -6.72
C ARG A 103 -16.24 1.36 -5.76
N LEU A 104 -14.92 1.47 -6.03
CA LEU A 104 -13.89 0.97 -5.12
C LEU A 104 -13.90 1.70 -3.78
N ILE A 105 -14.08 3.03 -3.78
CA ILE A 105 -14.19 3.82 -2.56
C ILE A 105 -15.43 3.40 -1.76
N ASP A 106 -16.56 3.22 -2.42
CA ASP A 106 -17.81 2.82 -1.75
C ASP A 106 -17.70 1.41 -1.15
N ARG A 107 -17.07 0.46 -1.85
CA ARG A 107 -16.75 -0.88 -1.33
C ARG A 107 -15.81 -0.81 -0.11
N ALA A 108 -14.78 0.03 -0.18
CA ALA A 108 -13.86 0.22 0.95
C ALA A 108 -14.57 0.82 2.17
N LYS A 109 -15.53 1.74 1.97
CA LYS A 109 -16.39 2.25 3.03
C LYS A 109 -17.30 1.17 3.62
N ALA A 110 -17.96 0.39 2.76
CA ALA A 110 -18.83 -0.69 3.19
C ALA A 110 -18.09 -1.77 3.98
N ALA A 111 -16.80 -1.99 3.68
CA ALA A 111 -15.92 -2.89 4.40
C ALA A 111 -15.28 -2.26 5.67
N ASN A 112 -15.69 -1.06 6.06
CA ASN A 112 -15.15 -0.32 7.21
C ASN A 112 -13.59 -0.23 7.20
N CYS A 113 -12.99 0.05 6.05
CA CYS A 113 -11.55 0.29 5.95
C CYS A 113 -11.15 1.49 6.81
N GLY A 114 -10.08 1.34 7.60
CA GLY A 114 -9.64 2.36 8.55
C GLY A 114 -8.99 3.60 7.90
N ALA A 115 -8.42 3.45 6.70
CA ALA A 115 -7.84 4.52 5.91
C ALA A 115 -7.80 4.14 4.42
N LEU A 116 -7.77 5.16 3.56
CA LEU A 116 -7.49 5.02 2.13
C LEU A 116 -6.04 5.43 1.86
N VAL A 117 -5.26 4.59 1.18
CA VAL A 117 -3.87 4.86 0.80
C VAL A 117 -3.82 5.16 -0.70
N LEU A 118 -3.72 6.43 -1.04
CA LEU A 118 -3.74 6.89 -2.43
C LEU A 118 -2.34 6.88 -3.02
N THR A 119 -2.13 6.12 -4.09
CA THR A 119 -0.85 6.01 -4.79
C THR A 119 -0.81 6.96 -5.99
N LEU A 120 0.19 7.85 -6.03
CA LEU A 120 0.32 8.90 -7.05
C LEU A 120 1.50 8.69 -8.03
N ASP A 121 2.37 7.70 -7.78
CA ASP A 121 3.62 7.49 -8.54
C ASP A 121 3.49 6.49 -9.69
N LEU A 122 2.28 6.27 -10.21
CA LEU A 122 1.98 5.28 -11.24
C LEU A 122 1.24 5.88 -12.44
N GLN A 123 1.75 7.00 -12.95
CA GLN A 123 1.27 7.61 -14.19
C GLN A 123 1.75 6.88 -15.45
N ILE A 124 2.90 6.21 -15.36
CA ILE A 124 3.51 5.44 -16.44
C ILE A 124 3.89 4.05 -15.94
N LEU A 125 3.53 3.02 -16.70
CA LEU A 125 3.89 1.65 -16.38
C LEU A 125 5.41 1.43 -16.52
N GLY A 126 6.08 1.12 -15.41
CA GLY A 126 7.51 0.79 -15.42
C GLY A 126 7.79 -0.56 -16.10
N GLN A 127 8.89 -0.65 -16.85
CA GLN A 127 9.33 -1.90 -17.46
C GLN A 127 10.11 -2.77 -16.46
N ARG A 128 9.54 -3.92 -16.13
CA ARG A 128 10.21 -4.93 -15.28
C ARG A 128 10.96 -5.94 -16.15
N HIS A 129 12.14 -5.56 -16.62
CA HIS A 129 12.96 -6.39 -17.54
C HIS A 129 13.21 -7.81 -17.02
N LYS A 130 13.41 -7.98 -15.71
CA LYS A 130 13.64 -9.29 -15.10
C LYS A 130 12.41 -10.18 -15.18
N ASP A 131 11.22 -9.61 -14.98
CA ASP A 131 9.96 -10.35 -15.08
C ASP A 131 9.69 -10.76 -16.53
N ILE A 132 9.93 -9.85 -17.48
CA ILE A 132 9.80 -10.12 -18.92
C ILE A 132 10.77 -11.25 -19.33
N LYS A 133 12.04 -11.17 -18.90
CA LYS A 133 13.03 -12.22 -19.18
C LYS A 133 12.66 -13.59 -18.63
N ASN A 134 12.01 -13.62 -17.47
CA ASN A 134 11.55 -14.86 -16.83
C ASN A 134 10.19 -15.35 -17.33
N GLY A 135 9.58 -14.67 -18.31
CA GLY A 135 8.26 -15.00 -18.83
C GLY A 135 7.13 -14.76 -17.80
N LEU A 136 7.38 -13.97 -16.77
CA LEU A 136 6.40 -13.53 -15.78
C LEU A 136 5.62 -12.34 -16.35
N SER A 137 4.74 -12.62 -17.30
CA SER A 137 3.73 -11.67 -17.78
C SER A 137 2.44 -11.84 -16.99
N ALA A 138 1.61 -10.82 -16.93
CA ALA A 138 0.22 -10.98 -16.51
C ALA A 138 -0.68 -10.93 -17.77
N PRO A 139 -1.26 -12.03 -18.21
CA PRO A 139 -1.27 -13.36 -17.58
C PRO A 139 0.05 -14.13 -17.75
N PRO A 140 0.36 -15.04 -16.81
CA PRO A 140 1.52 -15.91 -16.94
C PRO A 140 1.37 -16.81 -18.16
N LYS A 141 2.38 -16.85 -19.02
CA LYS A 141 2.38 -17.76 -20.17
C LYS A 141 2.68 -19.18 -19.69
N LEU A 142 1.77 -20.10 -19.96
CA LEU A 142 1.98 -21.53 -19.70
C LEU A 142 2.96 -22.10 -20.74
N THR A 143 4.24 -22.08 -20.41
CA THR A 143 5.28 -22.77 -21.16
C THR A 143 5.59 -24.12 -20.52
N LEU A 144 6.11 -25.10 -21.28
CA LEU A 144 6.52 -26.40 -20.72
C LEU A 144 7.52 -26.21 -19.55
N LYS A 145 8.42 -25.23 -19.63
CA LYS A 145 9.35 -24.89 -18.57
C LYS A 145 8.61 -24.42 -17.30
N ASN A 146 7.59 -23.60 -17.43
CA ASN A 146 6.80 -23.11 -16.32
C ASN A 146 5.98 -24.22 -15.68
N ILE A 147 5.40 -25.11 -16.49
CA ILE A 147 4.67 -26.29 -16.01
C ILE A 147 5.61 -27.21 -15.23
N ALA A 148 6.79 -27.53 -15.77
CA ALA A 148 7.79 -28.33 -15.05
C ALA A 148 8.21 -27.68 -13.73
N ASN A 149 8.41 -26.36 -13.70
CA ASN A 149 8.70 -25.63 -12.48
C ASN A 149 7.54 -25.69 -11.46
N MET A 150 6.29 -25.59 -11.92
CA MET A 150 5.11 -25.73 -11.04
C MET A 150 5.04 -27.13 -10.40
N MET A 151 5.37 -28.18 -11.15
CA MET A 151 5.40 -29.56 -10.62
C MET A 151 6.39 -29.73 -9.46
N THR A 152 7.45 -28.92 -9.38
CA THR A 152 8.38 -28.91 -8.25
C THR A 152 7.82 -28.21 -7.01
N LYS A 153 6.62 -27.64 -7.05
CA LYS A 153 6.00 -26.85 -5.98
C LYS A 153 4.62 -27.43 -5.56
N PRO A 154 4.55 -28.69 -5.12
CA PRO A 154 3.27 -29.37 -4.86
C PRO A 154 2.40 -28.65 -3.83
N ARG A 155 2.99 -28.07 -2.78
CA ARG A 155 2.25 -27.29 -1.77
C ARG A 155 1.57 -26.07 -2.37
N TRP A 156 2.25 -25.36 -3.28
CA TRP A 156 1.66 -24.22 -3.99
C TRP A 156 0.52 -24.67 -4.90
N CYS A 157 0.72 -25.74 -5.67
CA CYS A 157 -0.30 -26.30 -6.54
C CYS A 157 -1.57 -26.69 -5.77
N LEU A 158 -1.42 -27.43 -4.66
CA LEU A 158 -2.52 -27.84 -3.81
C LEU A 158 -3.26 -26.63 -3.20
N GLY A 159 -2.51 -25.63 -2.73
CA GLY A 159 -3.08 -24.38 -2.22
C GLY A 159 -3.90 -23.66 -3.29
N MET A 160 -3.35 -23.50 -4.49
CA MET A 160 -4.03 -22.84 -5.60
C MET A 160 -5.25 -23.63 -6.12
N LEU A 161 -5.24 -24.94 -6.03
CA LEU A 161 -6.40 -25.77 -6.34
C LEU A 161 -7.50 -25.66 -5.28
N GLY A 162 -7.10 -25.47 -4.01
CA GLY A 162 -8.02 -25.38 -2.88
C GLY A 162 -8.70 -24.02 -2.69
N THR A 163 -8.18 -22.93 -3.31
CA THR A 163 -8.79 -21.61 -3.20
C THR A 163 -9.69 -21.28 -4.40
N PRO A 164 -10.86 -20.65 -4.21
CA PRO A 164 -11.64 -20.08 -5.29
C PRO A 164 -11.03 -18.76 -5.84
N ARG A 165 -10.10 -18.14 -5.10
CA ARG A 165 -9.53 -16.81 -5.38
C ARG A 165 -8.30 -16.95 -6.28
N ARG A 166 -8.49 -16.75 -7.59
CA ARG A 166 -7.43 -16.93 -8.62
C ARG A 166 -7.36 -15.78 -9.61
N GLN A 167 -8.15 -14.74 -9.37
CA GLN A 167 -8.26 -13.55 -10.25
C GLN A 167 -8.17 -12.30 -9.38
N PHE A 168 -8.01 -11.13 -10.01
CA PHE A 168 -8.01 -9.85 -9.29
C PHE A 168 -9.40 -9.52 -8.75
N GLY A 169 -9.67 -9.83 -7.50
CA GLY A 169 -10.99 -9.75 -6.88
C GLY A 169 -11.58 -8.34 -6.81
N ASN A 170 -10.75 -7.31 -6.94
CA ASN A 170 -11.23 -5.93 -6.97
C ASN A 170 -11.55 -5.41 -8.37
N ILE A 171 -11.14 -6.10 -9.43
CA ILE A 171 -11.23 -5.63 -10.82
C ILE A 171 -12.13 -6.53 -11.64
N VAL A 172 -11.86 -7.83 -11.66
CA VAL A 172 -12.62 -8.80 -12.46
C VAL A 172 -14.08 -8.85 -11.98
N GLY A 173 -15.01 -8.72 -12.90
CA GLY A 173 -16.45 -8.65 -12.60
C GLY A 173 -16.95 -7.25 -12.18
N HIS A 174 -16.05 -6.29 -11.97
CA HIS A 174 -16.40 -4.90 -11.59
C HIS A 174 -16.15 -3.87 -12.70
N VAL A 175 -15.52 -4.31 -13.79
CA VAL A 175 -15.18 -3.46 -14.95
C VAL A 175 -15.66 -4.13 -16.23
N SER A 176 -16.25 -3.34 -17.14
CA SER A 176 -16.69 -3.81 -18.44
C SER A 176 -15.49 -4.21 -19.31
N GLY A 177 -15.60 -5.35 -20.01
CA GLY A 177 -14.56 -5.82 -20.93
C GLY A 177 -13.37 -6.55 -20.27
N VAL A 178 -13.40 -6.77 -18.95
CA VAL A 178 -12.39 -7.56 -18.23
C VAL A 178 -13.03 -8.82 -17.70
N ALA A 179 -12.92 -9.91 -18.47
CA ALA A 179 -13.45 -11.23 -18.11
C ALA A 179 -12.38 -12.16 -17.54
N ASP A 180 -11.11 -11.93 -17.88
CA ASP A 180 -9.99 -12.80 -17.53
C ASP A 180 -8.67 -12.02 -17.29
N MET A 181 -7.64 -12.76 -16.90
CA MET A 181 -6.29 -12.21 -16.69
C MET A 181 -5.65 -11.65 -17.98
N GLY A 182 -6.07 -12.11 -19.16
CA GLY A 182 -5.52 -11.66 -20.45
C GLY A 182 -6.02 -10.27 -20.81
N SER A 183 -7.31 -10.05 -20.75
CA SER A 183 -7.96 -8.75 -20.98
C SER A 183 -7.58 -7.72 -19.92
N LEU A 184 -7.27 -8.17 -18.70
CA LEU A 184 -6.85 -7.29 -17.61
C LEU A 184 -5.54 -6.55 -17.89
N SER A 185 -4.53 -7.20 -18.48
CA SER A 185 -3.23 -6.57 -18.72
C SER A 185 -3.33 -5.37 -19.67
N SER A 186 -4.07 -5.52 -20.76
CA SER A 186 -4.33 -4.45 -21.73
C SER A 186 -5.22 -3.37 -21.12
N TRP A 187 -6.25 -3.75 -20.37
CA TRP A 187 -7.11 -2.81 -19.66
C TRP A 187 -6.30 -1.98 -18.65
N THR A 188 -5.52 -2.63 -17.78
CA THR A 188 -4.70 -1.93 -16.77
C THR A 188 -3.76 -0.93 -17.42
N ALA A 189 -3.07 -1.31 -18.51
CA ALA A 189 -2.17 -0.41 -19.23
C ALA A 189 -2.89 0.82 -19.80
N SER A 190 -4.15 0.67 -20.23
CA SER A 190 -4.97 1.78 -20.76
C SER A 190 -5.54 2.70 -19.68
N GLN A 191 -5.62 2.23 -18.42
CA GLN A 191 -6.23 2.94 -17.30
C GLN A 191 -5.30 3.90 -16.56
N PHE A 192 -3.99 3.80 -16.75
CA PHE A 192 -3.08 4.77 -16.16
C PHE A 192 -3.40 6.17 -16.70
N ASP A 193 -3.56 7.12 -15.79
CA ASP A 193 -3.96 8.48 -16.10
C ASP A 193 -2.76 9.43 -16.00
N PRO A 194 -2.20 9.87 -17.15
CA PRO A 194 -1.11 10.82 -17.15
C PRO A 194 -1.55 12.23 -16.72
N ALA A 195 -2.86 12.52 -16.72
CA ALA A 195 -3.43 13.80 -16.32
C ALA A 195 -3.74 13.90 -14.83
N LEU A 196 -3.36 12.88 -14.03
CA LEU A 196 -3.55 12.88 -12.59
C LEU A 196 -2.99 14.17 -11.96
N SER A 197 -3.84 14.88 -11.21
CA SER A 197 -3.55 16.16 -10.58
C SER A 197 -3.95 16.19 -9.10
N TRP A 198 -3.65 17.29 -8.43
CA TRP A 198 -4.08 17.53 -7.05
C TRP A 198 -5.60 17.70 -6.91
N ASP A 199 -6.29 18.09 -7.98
CA ASP A 199 -7.76 18.17 -7.99
C ASP A 199 -8.38 16.77 -7.85
N ASP A 200 -7.77 15.76 -8.47
CA ASP A 200 -8.17 14.38 -8.30
C ASP A 200 -7.98 13.89 -6.85
N VAL A 201 -6.87 14.29 -6.23
CA VAL A 201 -6.62 13.98 -4.81
C VAL A 201 -7.70 14.61 -3.93
N GLN A 202 -8.05 15.88 -4.18
CA GLN A 202 -9.10 16.58 -3.43
C GLN A 202 -10.47 15.95 -3.66
N TRP A 203 -10.79 15.56 -4.90
CA TRP A 203 -12.02 14.85 -5.23
C TRP A 203 -12.10 13.51 -4.48
N ILE A 204 -11.05 12.69 -4.50
CA ILE A 204 -11.00 11.42 -3.78
C ILE A 204 -11.13 11.64 -2.27
N LYS A 205 -10.44 12.64 -1.72
CA LYS A 205 -10.53 12.99 -0.29
C LYS A 205 -11.96 13.32 0.11
N ASN A 206 -12.65 14.16 -0.68
CA ASN A 206 -14.03 14.54 -0.43
C ASN A 206 -14.96 13.32 -0.55
N ARG A 207 -14.76 12.48 -1.58
CA ARG A 207 -15.55 11.27 -1.78
C ARG A 207 -15.33 10.26 -0.66
N TRP A 208 -14.08 10.06 -0.20
CA TRP A 208 -13.74 9.15 0.89
C TRP A 208 -14.31 9.62 2.23
N GLY A 209 -14.09 10.87 2.58
CA GLY A 209 -14.58 11.47 3.83
C GLY A 209 -13.90 10.97 5.10
N GLY A 210 -12.95 10.05 4.98
CA GLY A 210 -12.19 9.46 6.08
C GLY A 210 -10.71 9.83 6.04
N LYS A 211 -9.87 9.04 6.71
CA LYS A 211 -8.42 9.21 6.76
C LYS A 211 -7.80 8.86 5.41
N LEU A 212 -7.05 9.80 4.83
CA LEU A 212 -6.35 9.65 3.56
C LEU A 212 -4.84 9.68 3.79
N ILE A 213 -4.14 8.67 3.27
CA ILE A 213 -2.68 8.56 3.27
C ILE A 213 -2.21 8.70 1.82
N ILE A 214 -1.24 9.55 1.57
CA ILE A 214 -0.63 9.67 0.24
C ILE A 214 0.62 8.80 0.18
N LYS A 215 0.68 7.96 -0.84
CA LYS A 215 1.84 7.13 -1.17
C LYS A 215 2.42 7.58 -2.51
N ALA A 216 3.66 8.07 -2.51
CA ALA A 216 4.41 8.42 -3.71
C ALA A 216 5.91 8.41 -3.43
N GLN A 217 6.73 8.48 -4.49
CA GLN A 217 8.16 8.77 -4.34
C GLN A 217 8.31 10.25 -3.97
N LEU A 218 8.90 10.52 -2.80
CA LEU A 218 9.01 11.87 -2.23
C LEU A 218 9.62 12.92 -3.17
N PRO A 219 10.70 12.63 -3.94
CA PRO A 219 11.25 13.59 -4.88
C PRO A 219 10.26 14.03 -5.96
N LEU A 220 9.28 13.18 -6.31
CA LEU A 220 8.24 13.51 -7.32
C LEU A 220 7.17 14.45 -6.78
N LEU A 221 7.01 14.53 -5.45
CA LEU A 221 6.08 15.45 -4.80
C LEU A 221 6.69 16.85 -4.59
N GLY A 222 7.98 17.05 -4.90
CA GLY A 222 8.69 18.30 -4.59
C GLY A 222 8.86 18.52 -3.07
N ILE A 223 8.67 17.47 -2.28
CA ILE A 223 8.76 17.50 -0.82
C ILE A 223 10.13 16.95 -0.41
N ALA A 224 10.87 17.68 0.41
CA ALA A 224 12.09 17.17 1.00
C ALA A 224 11.78 15.97 1.91
N GLU A 225 12.69 14.98 1.95
CA GLU A 225 12.52 13.76 2.75
C GLU A 225 12.16 14.05 4.23
N GLU A 226 12.54 15.23 4.71
CA GLU A 226 12.31 15.68 6.09
C GLU A 226 10.87 16.16 6.32
N ASP A 227 10.22 16.73 5.32
CA ASP A 227 8.88 17.33 5.42
C ASP A 227 7.74 16.32 5.22
N ALA A 228 8.01 15.23 4.51
CA ALA A 228 7.01 14.20 4.20
C ALA A 228 6.52 13.44 5.44
N VAL A 229 7.34 13.35 6.49
CA VAL A 229 6.95 12.76 7.78
C VAL A 229 5.81 13.53 8.43
N CYS A 230 5.78 14.84 8.28
CA CYS A 230 4.75 15.70 8.87
C CYS A 230 3.42 15.63 8.13
N ALA A 231 3.42 15.50 6.81
CA ALA A 231 2.20 15.43 6.01
C ALA A 231 1.37 14.17 6.32
N LEU A 232 2.02 13.08 6.73
CA LEU A 232 1.36 11.83 7.13
C LEU A 232 0.75 11.90 8.55
N LEU A 233 1.26 12.77 9.40
CA LEU A 233 0.84 12.86 10.80
C LEU A 233 -0.22 13.94 11.03
N SER A 234 -0.42 14.88 10.10
CA SER A 234 -1.44 15.91 10.21
C SER A 234 -2.74 15.48 9.55
N ASN A 235 -3.84 15.49 10.32
CA ASN A 235 -5.20 15.29 9.78
C ASN A 235 -5.67 16.44 8.85
N THR A 236 -4.83 17.46 8.64
CA THR A 236 -5.11 18.65 7.84
C THR A 236 -4.23 18.66 6.61
N PHE A 237 -4.57 17.82 5.63
CA PHE A 237 -3.96 17.91 4.31
C PHE A 237 -4.64 19.04 3.54
N ASN A 238 -3.95 20.18 3.40
CA ASN A 238 -4.33 21.24 2.51
C ASN A 238 -3.30 21.33 1.37
N PRO A 239 -3.65 20.96 0.13
CA PRO A 239 -2.72 20.99 -1.01
C PRO A 239 -2.08 22.37 -1.24
N ASN A 240 -2.83 23.45 -0.96
CA ASN A 240 -2.34 24.83 -1.12
C ASN A 240 -1.34 25.23 -0.04
N GLU A 241 -1.37 24.60 1.13
CA GLU A 241 -0.40 24.84 2.20
C GLU A 241 0.90 24.06 1.97
N MET A 242 0.88 22.91 1.30
CA MET A 242 2.09 22.17 0.94
C MET A 242 2.97 22.92 -0.07
N ILE A 243 2.38 23.69 -0.97
CA ILE A 243 3.11 24.52 -1.95
C ILE A 243 3.72 25.76 -1.29
N SER A 244 3.15 26.22 -0.19
CA SER A 244 3.57 27.42 0.55
C SER A 244 4.39 27.15 1.81
N ALA A 245 4.42 25.91 2.30
CA ALA A 245 5.17 25.50 3.49
C ALA A 245 6.65 25.27 3.18
N THR A 246 7.33 26.32 2.73
CA THR A 246 8.76 26.44 2.89
C THR A 246 9.11 26.73 4.36
N PRO A 247 10.30 26.44 4.84
CA PRO A 247 10.73 25.85 6.12
C PRO A 247 10.64 26.76 7.35
N LYS A 248 9.50 27.35 7.67
CA LYS A 248 9.35 28.22 8.86
C LYS A 248 8.94 27.51 10.15
N ILE A 249 8.49 26.25 10.10
CA ILE A 249 7.91 25.55 11.27
C ILE A 249 8.96 24.79 12.10
N TRP A 250 10.20 24.67 11.63
CA TRP A 250 11.20 23.76 12.22
C TRP A 250 12.31 24.44 13.05
N ARG A 251 12.16 25.71 13.42
CA ARG A 251 13.23 26.42 14.14
C ARG A 251 13.07 26.53 15.65
N THR A 252 12.03 26.04 16.26
CA THR A 252 11.87 26.09 17.71
C THR A 252 11.60 24.70 18.28
N ASP A 253 12.51 24.23 19.16
CA ASP A 253 12.39 23.09 20.07
C ASP A 253 12.58 21.68 19.49
N LEU A 254 13.74 21.44 18.86
CA LEU A 254 14.26 20.11 18.62
C LEU A 254 15.00 19.54 19.82
N THR A 255 14.29 19.18 20.88
CA THR A 255 14.70 18.03 21.69
C THR A 255 14.14 16.78 21.02
N PRO A 256 14.97 15.86 20.50
CA PRO A 256 14.48 14.68 19.80
C PRO A 256 13.78 13.75 20.78
N ARG A 257 12.45 13.73 20.76
CA ARG A 257 11.69 12.67 21.43
C ARG A 257 11.93 11.34 20.69
N PRO A 258 12.10 10.20 21.40
CA PRO A 258 12.39 8.89 20.76
C PRO A 258 11.37 8.45 19.71
N ALA A 259 10.14 8.95 19.74
CA ALA A 259 9.10 8.68 18.76
C ALA A 259 9.40 9.24 17.34
N MET A 260 10.18 10.32 17.22
CA MET A 260 10.49 10.91 15.90
C MET A 260 11.53 10.10 15.11
N ALA A 261 12.47 9.44 15.78
CA ALA A 261 13.45 8.57 15.12
C ALA A 261 12.77 7.33 14.50
N PHE A 262 11.72 6.81 15.15
CA PHE A 262 10.92 5.68 14.63
C PHE A 262 10.04 6.08 13.43
N SER A 263 9.52 7.31 13.39
CA SER A 263 8.68 7.77 12.29
C SER A 263 9.48 7.90 10.97
N LYS A 264 10.77 8.29 11.04
CA LYS A 264 11.67 8.30 9.88
C LYS A 264 11.94 6.89 9.33
N MET A 265 11.99 5.88 10.18
CA MET A 265 12.16 4.49 9.80
C MET A 265 10.91 3.93 9.10
N LEU A 266 9.72 4.39 9.49
CA LEU A 266 8.44 3.93 8.95
C LEU A 266 8.23 4.31 7.48
N MET A 267 8.69 5.49 7.06
CA MET A 267 8.56 5.95 5.68
C MET A 267 9.35 5.12 4.69
N THR A 268 10.45 4.53 5.11
CA THR A 268 11.27 3.67 4.26
C THR A 268 10.61 2.31 4.00
N PHE A 269 9.67 1.87 4.83
CA PHE A 269 8.89 0.64 4.65
C PHE A 269 7.58 0.83 3.86
N LEU A 270 7.09 2.06 3.72
CA LEU A 270 5.89 2.38 2.94
C LEU A 270 6.19 2.68 1.46
N ILE A 271 7.46 2.79 1.09
CA ILE A 271 7.94 2.91 -0.28
C ILE A 271 8.37 1.52 -0.78
#